data_8102b30fd3dfcb47b2121e800161d083
#
_entry.id   8102b30fd3dfcb47b2121e800161d083
#
_cell.length_a   1.000
_cell.length_b   1.000
_cell.length_c   1.000
_cell.angle_alpha   90.00
_cell.angle_beta   90.00
_cell.angle_gamma   90.00
#
_symmetry.space_group_name_H-M   'P 1'
#
loop_
_entity.id
_entity.type
_entity.pdbx_description
1 polymer ?
#
loop_
_entity_poly.entity_id
_entity_poly.type
_entity_poly.pdbx_seq_one_letter_code
_entity_poly.pdbx_strand_id
1 'polypeptide(L)'
;MATKEGPQVSESSNQVKGNRLDPWLDSYAARAHGLRASETRSLFAVASRPEVVSLAGGMPNLKDLPLERLAEATARMIREDGGRALQYGNGQGLPRLREQITEVMALEGIRADPEDVIVTTGSQQAVDIVTELFVDPGDVVLTEAPTYVGSLSIFATYQADVQQVPIDAGGVIPEALEETIVRLSREGRRIKFFYCLPNFHNPAGVTLTEERRPQVIDICRRHHILIVEDNPYGLLGFEGQTYTALKTLAPDDVVYLGSFSKIFAPGYRVGWAVAPPAVREKMKLASEAAILCPSSVGQFSISMYLDQFDWKQQIVDFRAMYQERRDAMVSALEEFLPMCHWNVPDGGFYVWVGLPDGLDAKDMLPRAVTSLVAYVSGTAFYAGGRAGREHLRLSFCYPEPADIREGVRRLSGVVTRDLELLNLFGPTHSPHPSEGVHAPAPDQI
;
A
#
# COMPACT_ATOMS: atom_id res chain seq x y z
N MET A 1 -43.47 -35.03 52.95
CA MET A 1 -43.22 -35.21 51.50
C MET A 1 -43.09 -33.88 50.87
N ALA A 2 -41.86 -33.47 50.62
CA ALA A 2 -41.53 -32.15 49.96
C ALA A 2 -41.07 -32.49 48.55
N THR A 3 -41.82 -32.03 47.57
CA THR A 3 -41.48 -32.09 46.14
C THR A 3 -40.46 -31.01 45.85
N LYS A 4 -39.25 -31.42 45.41
CA LYS A 4 -38.22 -30.55 44.85
C LYS A 4 -38.59 -30.19 43.41
N GLU A 5 -38.89 -28.91 43.17
CA GLU A 5 -38.89 -28.36 41.83
C GLU A 5 -37.43 -28.16 41.37
N GLY A 6 -37.06 -28.74 40.21
CA GLY A 6 -35.78 -28.56 39.57
C GLY A 6 -35.70 -27.20 38.86
N PRO A 7 -34.48 -26.69 38.59
CA PRO A 7 -34.32 -25.42 37.94
C PRO A 7 -34.83 -25.46 36.49
N GLN A 8 -35.77 -24.60 36.15
CA GLN A 8 -36.15 -24.33 34.77
C GLN A 8 -34.97 -23.65 34.06
N VAL A 9 -34.38 -24.38 33.11
CA VAL A 9 -33.44 -23.79 32.13
C VAL A 9 -34.31 -22.98 31.16
N SER A 10 -34.21 -21.66 31.27
CA SER A 10 -34.75 -20.78 30.24
C SER A 10 -33.92 -20.94 28.97
N GLU A 11 -34.44 -21.65 27.99
CA GLU A 11 -33.97 -21.58 26.61
C GLU A 11 -34.23 -20.17 26.07
N SER A 12 -33.27 -19.26 26.25
CA SER A 12 -33.21 -18.08 25.43
C SER A 12 -32.82 -18.52 24.03
N SER A 13 -33.81 -18.75 23.19
CA SER A 13 -33.59 -18.90 21.74
C SER A 13 -32.97 -17.62 21.21
N ASN A 14 -31.67 -17.61 21.04
CA ASN A 14 -30.97 -16.61 20.23
C ASN A 14 -31.44 -16.79 18.77
N GLN A 15 -32.63 -16.26 18.45
CA GLN A 15 -33.05 -16.14 17.07
C GLN A 15 -32.16 -15.12 16.39
N VAL A 16 -31.18 -15.60 15.64
CA VAL A 16 -30.40 -14.82 14.71
C VAL A 16 -31.35 -14.16 13.71
N LYS A 17 -31.47 -12.83 13.80
CA LYS A 17 -32.34 -12.04 12.94
C LYS A 17 -31.55 -11.51 11.76
N GLY A 18 -31.18 -12.35 10.80
CA GLY A 18 -30.72 -11.93 9.50
C GLY A 18 -31.80 -11.16 8.73
N ASN A 19 -31.42 -10.46 7.66
CA ASN A 19 -32.36 -9.82 6.75
C ASN A 19 -32.59 -10.67 5.48
N ARG A 20 -33.56 -10.26 4.63
CA ARG A 20 -33.91 -11.01 3.41
C ARG A 20 -32.74 -11.15 2.41
N LEU A 21 -31.78 -10.20 2.41
CA LEU A 21 -30.64 -10.18 1.50
C LEU A 21 -29.44 -10.91 2.10
N ASP A 22 -29.31 -10.89 3.42
CA ASP A 22 -28.24 -11.60 4.14
C ASP A 22 -28.79 -12.25 5.41
N PRO A 23 -29.20 -13.51 5.34
CA PRO A 23 -29.74 -14.24 6.49
C PRO A 23 -28.68 -14.54 7.57
N TRP A 24 -27.37 -14.33 7.26
CA TRP A 24 -26.26 -14.60 8.17
C TRP A 24 -25.71 -13.32 8.84
N LEU A 25 -26.32 -12.15 8.59
CA LEU A 25 -25.83 -10.85 9.05
C LEU A 25 -25.46 -10.83 10.53
N ASP A 26 -26.30 -11.40 11.38
CA ASP A 26 -26.11 -11.42 12.85
C ASP A 26 -25.16 -12.54 13.32
N SER A 27 -24.73 -13.43 12.41
CA SER A 27 -23.80 -14.52 12.70
C SER A 27 -22.35 -14.17 12.38
N TYR A 28 -22.10 -13.07 11.66
CA TYR A 28 -20.74 -12.66 11.34
C TYR A 28 -19.97 -12.22 12.58
N ALA A 29 -18.65 -12.48 12.57
CA ALA A 29 -17.75 -11.91 13.54
C ALA A 29 -17.77 -10.38 13.45
N ALA A 30 -17.56 -9.67 14.58
CA ALA A 30 -17.58 -8.20 14.62
C ALA A 30 -16.68 -7.56 13.54
N ARG A 31 -15.51 -8.14 13.27
CA ARG A 31 -14.59 -7.70 12.23
C ARG A 31 -15.17 -7.76 10.81
N ALA A 32 -16.11 -8.67 10.54
CA ALA A 32 -16.68 -8.82 9.20
C ALA A 32 -17.66 -7.69 8.84
N HIS A 33 -18.30 -7.06 9.81
CA HIS A 33 -19.23 -5.94 9.59
C HIS A 33 -18.52 -4.69 9.03
N GLY A 34 -17.21 -4.52 9.28
CA GLY A 34 -16.38 -3.43 8.78
C GLY A 34 -15.83 -3.66 7.36
N LEU A 35 -15.93 -4.87 6.80
CA LEU A 35 -15.38 -5.19 5.49
C LEU A 35 -16.16 -4.49 4.38
N ARG A 36 -15.47 -3.64 3.63
CA ARG A 36 -16.03 -2.94 2.46
C ARG A 36 -15.08 -3.09 1.29
N ALA A 37 -15.66 -3.12 0.07
CA ALA A 37 -14.83 -3.04 -1.13
C ALA A 37 -14.08 -1.70 -1.13
N SER A 38 -12.75 -1.73 -1.35
CA SER A 38 -11.99 -0.50 -1.49
C SER A 38 -12.49 0.30 -2.70
N GLU A 39 -12.42 1.63 -2.63
CA GLU A 39 -12.79 2.52 -3.76
C GLU A 39 -12.01 2.16 -5.03
N THR A 40 -10.72 1.84 -4.89
CA THR A 40 -9.87 1.36 -5.99
C THR A 40 -10.44 0.11 -6.65
N ARG A 41 -10.94 -0.86 -5.86
CA ARG A 41 -11.50 -2.11 -6.39
C ARG A 41 -12.83 -1.87 -7.14
N SER A 42 -13.64 -0.96 -6.63
CA SER A 42 -14.90 -0.58 -7.30
C SER A 42 -14.67 0.08 -8.65
N LEU A 43 -13.55 0.78 -8.82
CA LEU A 43 -13.14 1.41 -10.07
C LEU A 43 -12.61 0.40 -11.11
N PHE A 44 -12.12 -0.78 -10.71
CA PHE A 44 -11.55 -1.75 -11.65
C PHE A 44 -12.52 -2.14 -12.78
N ALA A 45 -13.80 -2.33 -12.47
CA ALA A 45 -14.81 -2.71 -13.47
C ALA A 45 -15.01 -1.64 -14.54
N VAL A 46 -14.80 -0.37 -14.21
CA VAL A 46 -14.91 0.76 -15.15
C VAL A 46 -13.58 1.04 -15.83
N ALA A 47 -12.51 1.00 -15.07
CA ALA A 47 -11.15 1.25 -15.55
C ALA A 47 -10.62 0.19 -16.52
N SER A 48 -11.27 -0.98 -16.59
CA SER A 48 -10.94 -2.04 -17.55
C SER A 48 -11.59 -1.87 -18.94
N ARG A 49 -12.43 -0.85 -19.13
CA ARG A 49 -13.02 -0.57 -20.43
C ARG A 49 -11.98 0.07 -21.36
N PRO A 50 -11.84 -0.39 -22.62
CA PRO A 50 -10.78 0.11 -23.53
C PRO A 50 -10.83 1.62 -23.80
N GLU A 51 -12.02 2.22 -23.75
CA GLU A 51 -12.23 3.65 -23.98
C GLU A 51 -11.86 4.54 -22.80
N VAL A 52 -11.70 3.95 -21.60
CA VAL A 52 -11.37 4.68 -20.37
C VAL A 52 -9.86 4.73 -20.17
N VAL A 53 -9.31 5.94 -20.11
CA VAL A 53 -7.92 6.13 -19.67
C VAL A 53 -7.86 5.95 -18.15
N SER A 54 -7.26 4.86 -17.72
CA SER A 54 -7.13 4.56 -16.29
C SER A 54 -5.83 5.12 -15.71
N LEU A 55 -5.92 6.22 -14.97
CA LEU A 55 -4.87 6.76 -14.13
C LEU A 55 -5.04 6.34 -12.66
N ALA A 56 -5.89 5.33 -12.40
CA ALA A 56 -6.22 4.87 -11.05
C ALA A 56 -5.38 3.69 -10.58
N GLY A 57 -4.96 2.82 -11.49
CA GLY A 57 -4.32 1.54 -11.18
C GLY A 57 -2.87 1.68 -10.69
N GLY A 58 -2.40 0.71 -9.92
CA GLY A 58 -0.99 0.56 -9.54
C GLY A 58 -0.38 -0.72 -10.13
N MET A 59 -0.89 -1.16 -11.28
CA MET A 59 -0.39 -2.34 -11.99
C MET A 59 0.82 -1.96 -12.84
N PRO A 60 1.99 -2.60 -12.63
CA PRO A 60 3.16 -2.35 -13.45
C PRO A 60 2.88 -2.69 -14.91
N ASN A 61 3.54 -1.98 -15.82
CA ASN A 61 3.55 -2.36 -17.22
C ASN A 61 4.53 -3.53 -17.41
N LEU A 62 4.06 -4.61 -18.05
CA LEU A 62 4.83 -5.83 -18.26
C LEU A 62 5.20 -6.06 -19.74
N LYS A 63 4.99 -5.06 -20.60
CA LYS A 63 5.19 -5.14 -22.03
C LYS A 63 6.65 -5.50 -22.40
N ASP A 64 7.59 -4.98 -21.64
CA ASP A 64 9.02 -5.16 -21.89
C ASP A 64 9.61 -6.41 -21.21
N LEU A 65 8.79 -7.22 -20.56
CA LEU A 65 9.23 -8.51 -20.07
C LEU A 65 9.47 -9.48 -21.27
N PRO A 66 10.55 -10.27 -21.24
CA PRO A 66 10.88 -11.22 -22.30
C PRO A 66 9.99 -12.47 -22.23
N LEU A 67 8.69 -12.33 -22.56
CA LEU A 67 7.64 -13.34 -22.33
C LEU A 67 7.95 -14.69 -22.99
N GLU A 68 8.47 -14.72 -24.22
CA GLU A 68 8.83 -15.96 -24.91
C GLU A 68 9.93 -16.72 -24.17
N ARG A 69 10.98 -16.01 -23.75
CA ARG A 69 12.06 -16.61 -22.95
C ARG A 69 11.58 -17.09 -21.59
N LEU A 70 10.66 -16.34 -20.96
CA LEU A 70 10.02 -16.75 -19.70
C LEU A 70 9.17 -18.01 -19.88
N ALA A 71 8.42 -18.12 -20.99
CA ALA A 71 7.65 -19.32 -21.31
C ALA A 71 8.55 -20.54 -21.47
N GLU A 72 9.63 -20.43 -22.24
CA GLU A 72 10.62 -21.51 -22.43
C GLU A 72 11.29 -21.91 -21.11
N ALA A 73 11.73 -20.94 -20.32
CA ALA A 73 12.37 -21.17 -19.04
C ALA A 73 11.40 -21.81 -18.02
N THR A 74 10.13 -21.38 -18.00
CA THR A 74 9.10 -22.02 -17.18
C THR A 74 8.83 -23.45 -17.60
N ALA A 75 8.74 -23.71 -18.91
CA ALA A 75 8.57 -25.08 -19.42
C ALA A 75 9.75 -25.98 -19.06
N ARG A 76 10.97 -25.47 -19.11
CA ARG A 76 12.18 -26.19 -18.68
C ARG A 76 12.15 -26.46 -17.18
N MET A 77 11.86 -25.45 -16.34
CA MET A 77 11.72 -25.62 -14.89
C MET A 77 10.74 -26.73 -14.52
N ILE A 78 9.58 -26.78 -15.18
CA ILE A 78 8.58 -27.83 -14.93
C ILE A 78 9.10 -29.20 -15.35
N ARG A 79 9.85 -29.33 -16.44
CA ARG A 79 10.42 -30.62 -16.87
C ARG A 79 11.54 -31.13 -15.95
N GLU A 80 12.39 -30.23 -15.48
CA GLU A 80 13.59 -30.56 -14.70
C GLU A 80 13.32 -30.65 -13.20
N ASP A 81 12.55 -29.71 -12.66
CA ASP A 81 12.27 -29.55 -11.23
C ASP A 81 10.79 -29.70 -10.85
N GLY A 82 9.93 -30.10 -11.78
CA GLY A 82 8.48 -30.13 -11.58
C GLY A 82 8.03 -30.92 -10.36
N GLY A 83 8.74 -32.01 -10.03
CA GLY A 83 8.44 -32.79 -8.82
C GLY A 83 8.63 -32.00 -7.52
N ARG A 84 9.47 -30.99 -7.50
CA ARG A 84 9.70 -30.07 -6.36
C ARG A 84 8.85 -28.80 -6.49
N ALA A 85 8.81 -28.22 -7.67
CA ALA A 85 8.10 -26.96 -7.93
C ALA A 85 6.57 -27.10 -7.77
N LEU A 86 6.01 -28.29 -8.03
CA LEU A 86 4.57 -28.56 -7.91
C LEU A 86 4.18 -29.19 -6.56
N GLN A 87 5.12 -29.38 -5.64
CA GLN A 87 4.87 -29.94 -4.32
C GLN A 87 4.81 -28.81 -3.26
N TYR A 88 4.30 -29.13 -2.09
CA TYR A 88 4.39 -28.24 -0.92
C TYR A 88 5.85 -27.89 -0.61
N GLY A 89 6.08 -26.62 -0.31
CA GLY A 89 7.39 -26.09 0.08
C GLY A 89 7.56 -25.97 1.59
N ASN A 90 8.68 -25.38 1.98
CA ASN A 90 8.93 -24.95 3.36
C ASN A 90 8.13 -23.68 3.67
N GLY A 91 7.56 -23.59 4.87
CA GLY A 91 6.80 -22.41 5.32
C GLY A 91 7.60 -21.10 5.31
N GLN A 92 8.93 -21.17 5.51
CA GLN A 92 9.81 -19.99 5.39
C GLN A 92 10.14 -19.61 3.95
N GLY A 93 9.95 -20.52 3.00
CA GLY A 93 10.23 -20.32 1.58
C GLY A 93 11.44 -21.10 1.06
N LEU A 94 11.61 -21.08 -0.28
CA LEU A 94 12.67 -21.80 -0.99
C LEU A 94 14.06 -21.26 -0.58
N PRO A 95 14.99 -22.10 -0.09
CA PRO A 95 16.32 -21.64 0.36
C PRO A 95 17.08 -20.83 -0.71
N ARG A 96 17.10 -21.31 -1.97
CA ARG A 96 17.76 -20.60 -3.07
C ARG A 96 17.15 -19.19 -3.28
N LEU A 97 15.83 -19.07 -3.23
CA LEU A 97 15.18 -17.76 -3.37
C LEU A 97 15.51 -16.83 -2.22
N ARG A 98 15.63 -17.35 -0.98
CA ARG A 98 16.03 -16.54 0.18
C ARG A 98 17.44 -15.97 0.02
N GLU A 99 18.39 -16.76 -0.51
CA GLU A 99 19.73 -16.29 -0.89
C GLU A 99 19.63 -15.14 -1.92
N GLN A 100 18.88 -15.37 -3.00
CA GLN A 100 18.71 -14.37 -4.06
C GLN A 100 18.00 -13.09 -3.57
N ILE A 101 17.07 -13.19 -2.65
CA ILE A 101 16.42 -12.03 -2.01
C ILE A 101 17.46 -11.19 -1.25
N THR A 102 18.46 -11.80 -0.58
CA THR A 102 19.52 -11.03 0.07
C THR A 102 20.38 -10.27 -0.95
N GLU A 103 20.59 -10.82 -2.16
CA GLU A 103 21.27 -10.12 -3.26
C GLU A 103 20.45 -8.91 -3.78
N VAL A 104 19.11 -9.06 -3.85
CA VAL A 104 18.21 -7.95 -4.22
C VAL A 104 18.26 -6.85 -3.15
N MET A 105 18.13 -7.21 -1.88
CA MET A 105 18.17 -6.26 -0.76
C MET A 105 19.52 -5.54 -0.63
N ALA A 106 20.61 -6.20 -1.02
CA ALA A 106 21.94 -5.59 -0.99
C ALA A 106 22.06 -4.37 -1.92
N LEU A 107 21.21 -4.24 -2.95
CA LEU A 107 21.15 -3.05 -3.80
C LEU A 107 20.66 -1.81 -3.04
N GLU A 108 19.95 -2.00 -1.92
CA GLU A 108 19.48 -0.94 -1.01
C GLU A 108 20.31 -0.90 0.30
N GLY A 109 21.48 -1.53 0.30
CA GLY A 109 22.39 -1.57 1.44
C GLY A 109 21.95 -2.46 2.60
N ILE A 110 20.88 -3.24 2.45
CA ILE A 110 20.38 -4.14 3.49
C ILE A 110 21.23 -5.41 3.48
N ARG A 111 21.84 -5.74 4.63
CA ARG A 111 22.56 -6.98 4.86
C ARG A 111 21.74 -7.88 5.76
N ALA A 112 21.36 -9.04 5.27
CA ALA A 112 20.61 -10.05 6.01
C ALA A 112 21.18 -11.43 5.71
N ASP A 113 21.06 -12.35 6.66
CA ASP A 113 21.30 -13.76 6.42
C ASP A 113 20.08 -14.34 5.67
N PRO A 114 20.26 -15.25 4.70
CA PRO A 114 19.13 -15.96 4.09
C PRO A 114 18.17 -16.61 5.10
N GLU A 115 18.66 -17.01 6.27
CA GLU A 115 17.82 -17.53 7.36
C GLU A 115 16.97 -16.47 8.05
N ASP A 116 17.25 -15.17 7.86
CA ASP A 116 16.41 -14.08 8.36
C ASP A 116 15.23 -13.76 7.45
N VAL A 117 15.26 -14.24 6.21
CA VAL A 117 14.25 -13.97 5.19
C VAL A 117 13.07 -14.93 5.33
N ILE A 118 11.86 -14.39 5.37
CA ILE A 118 10.60 -15.13 5.22
C ILE A 118 9.98 -14.75 3.88
N VAL A 119 9.76 -15.72 3.01
CA VAL A 119 9.02 -15.51 1.76
C VAL A 119 7.52 -15.44 2.07
N THR A 120 6.82 -14.49 1.47
CA THR A 120 5.40 -14.26 1.68
C THR A 120 4.64 -14.20 0.34
N THR A 121 3.32 -14.32 0.38
CA THR A 121 2.43 -14.16 -0.78
C THR A 121 2.26 -12.67 -1.13
N GLY A 122 3.36 -12.00 -1.47
CA GLY A 122 3.49 -10.55 -1.62
C GLY A 122 3.61 -9.83 -0.27
N SER A 123 4.06 -8.56 -0.29
CA SER A 123 4.20 -7.74 0.93
C SER A 123 2.88 -7.54 1.67
N GLN A 124 1.75 -7.58 0.98
CA GLN A 124 0.44 -7.45 1.60
C GLN A 124 0.16 -8.55 2.65
N GLN A 125 0.56 -9.81 2.38
CA GLN A 125 0.47 -10.87 3.38
C GLN A 125 1.41 -10.59 4.57
N ALA A 126 2.58 -10.02 4.32
CA ALA A 126 3.50 -9.68 5.40
C ALA A 126 2.92 -8.60 6.33
N VAL A 127 2.24 -7.57 5.75
CA VAL A 127 1.50 -6.57 6.56
C VAL A 127 0.37 -7.23 7.36
N ASP A 128 -0.36 -8.15 6.73
CA ASP A 128 -1.45 -8.89 7.38
C ASP A 128 -0.95 -9.70 8.58
N ILE A 129 0.12 -10.48 8.39
CA ILE A 129 0.76 -11.28 9.46
C ILE A 129 1.26 -10.39 10.61
N VAL A 130 1.93 -9.28 10.31
CA VAL A 130 2.39 -8.34 11.36
C VAL A 130 1.19 -7.79 12.12
N THR A 131 0.12 -7.43 11.43
CA THR A 131 -1.09 -6.92 12.07
C THR A 131 -1.75 -7.98 12.94
N GLU A 132 -1.86 -9.22 12.46
CA GLU A 132 -2.37 -10.36 13.23
C GLU A 132 -1.59 -10.59 14.53
N LEU A 133 -0.26 -10.46 14.47
CA LEU A 133 0.61 -10.73 15.62
C LEU A 133 0.57 -9.65 16.70
N PHE A 134 0.31 -8.41 16.32
CA PHE A 134 0.48 -7.28 17.25
C PHE A 134 -0.84 -6.61 17.66
N VAL A 135 -1.91 -6.72 16.88
CA VAL A 135 -3.09 -5.87 17.04
C VAL A 135 -4.28 -6.65 17.60
N ASP A 136 -4.71 -6.26 18.79
CA ASP A 136 -6.04 -6.54 19.31
C ASP A 136 -7.04 -5.44 18.91
N PRO A 137 -8.35 -5.70 18.88
CA PRO A 137 -9.37 -4.69 18.58
C PRO A 137 -9.22 -3.43 19.45
N GLY A 138 -9.11 -2.25 18.81
CA GLY A 138 -8.94 -0.96 19.46
C GLY A 138 -7.50 -0.55 19.79
N ASP A 139 -6.52 -1.43 19.54
CA ASP A 139 -5.11 -1.04 19.62
C ASP A 139 -4.74 -0.05 18.51
N VAL A 140 -3.78 0.82 18.79
CA VAL A 140 -3.36 1.87 17.87
C VAL A 140 -2.31 1.36 16.91
N VAL A 141 -2.54 1.60 15.62
CA VAL A 141 -1.53 1.53 14.55
C VAL A 141 -1.27 2.95 14.06
N LEU A 142 0.00 3.38 14.11
CA LEU A 142 0.42 4.64 13.51
C LEU A 142 0.72 4.43 12.03
N THR A 143 0.29 5.38 11.18
CA THR A 143 0.63 5.41 9.75
C THR A 143 0.91 6.83 9.30
N GLU A 144 1.46 6.96 8.11
CA GLU A 144 1.55 8.25 7.40
C GLU A 144 0.16 8.75 6.97
N ALA A 145 0.01 10.04 6.75
CA ALA A 145 -1.20 10.71 6.27
C ALA A 145 -0.88 11.53 5.00
N PRO A 146 -1.28 11.06 3.81
CA PRO A 146 -2.00 9.81 3.47
C PRO A 146 -1.14 8.55 3.62
N THR A 147 -1.76 7.35 3.46
CA THR A 147 -1.04 6.07 3.43
C THR A 147 -1.67 5.06 2.47
N TYR A 148 -1.03 3.92 2.25
CA TYR A 148 -1.47 2.89 1.32
C TYR A 148 -2.85 2.30 1.69
N VAL A 149 -3.79 2.35 0.73
CA VAL A 149 -5.18 1.88 0.93
C VAL A 149 -5.28 0.38 1.28
N GLY A 150 -4.33 -0.44 0.80
CA GLY A 150 -4.31 -1.87 1.12
C GLY A 150 -4.00 -2.14 2.59
N SER A 151 -3.05 -1.41 3.17
CA SER A 151 -2.73 -1.51 4.60
C SER A 151 -3.87 -1.01 5.48
N LEU A 152 -4.53 0.10 5.11
CA LEU A 152 -5.73 0.58 5.83
C LEU A 152 -6.83 -0.48 5.86
N SER A 153 -7.03 -1.22 4.76
CA SER A 153 -8.02 -2.30 4.70
C SER A 153 -7.65 -3.47 5.61
N ILE A 154 -6.37 -3.81 5.70
CA ILE A 154 -5.88 -4.84 6.62
C ILE A 154 -6.10 -4.39 8.07
N PHE A 155 -5.66 -3.20 8.44
CA PHE A 155 -5.81 -2.67 9.80
C PHE A 155 -7.28 -2.62 10.24
N ALA A 156 -8.18 -2.22 9.32
CA ALA A 156 -9.62 -2.24 9.57
C ALA A 156 -10.17 -3.66 9.83
N THR A 157 -9.63 -4.69 9.16
CA THR A 157 -10.02 -6.09 9.39
C THR A 157 -9.71 -6.55 10.81
N TYR A 158 -8.59 -6.06 11.38
CA TYR A 158 -8.22 -6.34 12.78
C TYR A 158 -8.82 -5.33 13.77
N GLN A 159 -9.71 -4.44 13.32
CA GLN A 159 -10.35 -3.42 14.15
C GLN A 159 -9.34 -2.49 14.85
N ALA A 160 -8.19 -2.24 14.20
CA ALA A 160 -7.20 -1.30 14.70
C ALA A 160 -7.76 0.12 14.71
N ASP A 161 -7.38 0.91 15.70
CA ASP A 161 -7.51 2.34 15.65
C ASP A 161 -6.32 2.95 14.91
N VAL A 162 -6.54 3.34 13.66
CA VAL A 162 -5.49 3.91 12.82
C VAL A 162 -5.36 5.39 13.11
N GLN A 163 -4.22 5.79 13.63
CA GLN A 163 -3.83 7.17 13.86
C GLN A 163 -2.79 7.59 12.83
N GLN A 164 -3.08 8.66 12.08
CA GLN A 164 -2.27 9.08 10.96
C GLN A 164 -1.41 10.29 11.32
N VAL A 165 -0.15 10.28 10.89
CA VAL A 165 0.87 11.31 11.12
C VAL A 165 1.09 12.07 9.81
N PRO A 166 1.07 13.41 9.80
CA PRO A 166 1.30 14.22 8.61
C PRO A 166 2.64 13.92 7.94
N ILE A 167 2.65 14.01 6.60
CA ILE A 167 3.86 14.01 5.78
C ILE A 167 3.95 15.32 4.99
N ASP A 168 5.17 15.66 4.56
CA ASP A 168 5.44 16.73 3.60
C ASP A 168 6.32 16.22 2.46
N ALA A 169 6.95 17.11 1.69
CA ALA A 169 7.87 16.73 0.60
C ALA A 169 9.07 15.89 1.06
N GLY A 170 9.43 15.94 2.34
CA GLY A 170 10.50 15.14 2.97
C GLY A 170 10.03 13.83 3.61
N GLY A 171 8.77 13.43 3.42
CA GLY A 171 8.16 12.26 4.06
C GLY A 171 7.55 12.57 5.42
N VAL A 172 7.42 11.57 6.30
CA VAL A 172 6.83 11.77 7.63
C VAL A 172 7.58 12.86 8.41
N ILE A 173 6.80 13.74 9.06
CA ILE A 173 7.31 14.85 9.88
C ILE A 173 7.66 14.29 11.27
N PRO A 174 8.96 14.25 11.67
CA PRO A 174 9.38 13.62 12.94
C PRO A 174 8.72 14.25 14.17
N GLU A 175 8.60 15.58 14.20
CA GLU A 175 7.99 16.31 15.30
C GLU A 175 6.51 15.94 15.47
N ALA A 176 5.78 15.81 14.37
CA ALA A 176 4.37 15.39 14.37
C ALA A 176 4.20 13.93 14.80
N LEU A 177 5.17 13.06 14.43
CA LEU A 177 5.20 11.68 14.90
C LEU A 177 5.35 11.63 16.42
N GLU A 178 6.32 12.36 16.97
CA GLU A 178 6.56 12.40 18.41
C GLU A 178 5.38 13.00 19.18
N GLU A 179 4.81 14.11 18.71
CA GLU A 179 3.62 14.73 19.31
C GLU A 179 2.43 13.77 19.36
N THR A 180 2.21 13.03 18.24
CA THR A 180 1.14 12.03 18.16
C THR A 180 1.35 10.90 19.15
N ILE A 181 2.57 10.37 19.27
CA ILE A 181 2.92 9.32 20.21
C ILE A 181 2.72 9.80 21.65
N VAL A 182 3.23 10.98 21.99
CA VAL A 182 3.10 11.55 23.34
C VAL A 182 1.65 11.78 23.72
N ARG A 183 0.83 12.33 22.82
CA ARG A 183 -0.60 12.52 23.03
C ARG A 183 -1.31 11.20 23.32
N LEU A 184 -1.13 10.19 22.46
CA LEU A 184 -1.76 8.87 22.60
C LEU A 184 -1.32 8.16 23.88
N SER A 185 -0.04 8.27 24.24
CA SER A 185 0.49 7.70 25.48
C SER A 185 -0.14 8.33 26.73
N ARG A 186 -0.36 9.66 26.73
CA ARG A 186 -1.07 10.36 27.80
C ARG A 186 -2.54 9.96 27.91
N GLU A 187 -3.17 9.61 26.78
CA GLU A 187 -4.53 9.05 26.72
C GLU A 187 -4.60 7.58 27.16
N GLY A 188 -3.48 6.97 27.51
CA GLY A 188 -3.41 5.56 27.89
C GLY A 188 -3.61 4.58 26.72
N ARG A 189 -3.44 5.04 25.47
CA ARG A 189 -3.64 4.24 24.27
C ARG A 189 -2.43 3.33 24.00
N ARG A 190 -2.67 2.11 23.58
CA ARG A 190 -1.62 1.14 23.28
C ARG A 190 -1.22 1.25 21.80
N ILE A 191 -0.05 1.83 21.54
CA ILE A 191 0.53 1.91 20.20
C ILE A 191 1.31 0.62 19.94
N LYS A 192 1.06 -0.05 18.82
CA LYS A 192 1.65 -1.34 18.48
C LYS A 192 2.84 -1.22 17.56
N PHE A 193 2.67 -0.50 16.47
CA PHE A 193 3.74 -0.23 15.52
C PHE A 193 3.47 1.03 14.72
N PHE A 194 4.52 1.53 14.06
CA PHE A 194 4.44 2.57 13.04
C PHE A 194 4.68 1.93 11.66
N TYR A 195 3.69 2.00 10.78
CA TYR A 195 3.77 1.54 9.40
C TYR A 195 4.08 2.72 8.48
N CYS A 196 5.13 2.60 7.66
CA CYS A 196 5.55 3.64 6.72
C CYS A 196 6.02 3.08 5.37
N LEU A 197 5.91 3.93 4.33
CA LEU A 197 6.43 3.70 2.99
C LEU A 197 7.52 4.73 2.70
N PRO A 198 8.78 4.50 3.13
CA PRO A 198 9.80 5.55 3.12
C PRO A 198 10.30 5.95 1.73
N ASN A 199 10.07 5.14 0.70
CA ASN A 199 10.59 5.40 -0.65
C ASN A 199 9.46 5.48 -1.67
N PHE A 200 9.41 6.60 -2.43
CA PHE A 200 8.44 6.82 -3.52
C PHE A 200 7.02 6.49 -3.09
N HIS A 201 6.61 7.13 -2.03
CA HIS A 201 5.42 6.86 -1.23
C HIS A 201 4.14 6.68 -2.06
N ASN A 202 3.35 5.68 -1.75
CA ASN A 202 1.99 5.50 -2.29
C ASN A 202 0.96 6.00 -1.25
N PRO A 203 0.26 7.14 -1.49
CA PRO A 203 0.02 7.76 -2.79
C PRO A 203 0.88 9.00 -3.12
N ALA A 204 1.66 9.54 -2.18
CA ALA A 204 2.16 10.91 -2.25
C ALA A 204 3.34 11.12 -3.21
N GLY A 205 4.03 10.05 -3.66
CA GLY A 205 5.19 10.16 -4.55
C GLY A 205 6.45 10.72 -3.89
N VAL A 206 6.41 11.06 -2.60
CA VAL A 206 7.54 11.62 -1.85
C VAL A 206 8.45 10.53 -1.28
N THR A 207 9.64 10.90 -0.86
CA THR A 207 10.60 10.00 -0.21
C THR A 207 11.03 10.57 1.13
N LEU A 208 11.07 9.72 2.17
CA LEU A 208 11.62 10.09 3.48
C LEU A 208 13.09 10.44 3.33
N THR A 209 13.46 11.67 3.66
CA THR A 209 14.84 12.16 3.50
C THR A 209 15.82 11.39 4.41
N GLU A 210 17.10 11.34 3.99
CA GLU A 210 18.14 10.64 4.76
C GLU A 210 18.30 11.22 6.17
N GLU A 211 18.11 12.53 6.34
CA GLU A 211 18.22 13.23 7.63
C GLU A 211 17.09 12.85 8.60
N ARG A 212 15.89 12.59 8.08
CA ARG A 212 14.72 12.22 8.90
C ARG A 212 14.72 10.75 9.32
N ARG A 213 15.39 9.86 8.56
CA ARG A 213 15.42 8.41 8.87
C ARG A 213 15.91 8.11 10.29
N PRO A 214 17.08 8.58 10.73
CA PRO A 214 17.52 8.38 12.11
C PRO A 214 16.60 9.05 13.14
N GLN A 215 15.98 10.19 12.83
CA GLN A 215 15.06 10.86 13.76
C GLN A 215 13.80 10.01 14.01
N VAL A 216 13.20 9.46 12.96
CA VAL A 216 12.04 8.56 13.06
C VAL A 216 12.39 7.31 13.87
N ILE A 217 13.56 6.72 13.63
CA ILE A 217 14.04 5.56 14.37
C ILE A 217 14.21 5.89 15.86
N ASP A 218 14.87 7.01 16.19
CA ASP A 218 15.11 7.42 17.56
C ASP A 218 13.80 7.70 18.33
N ILE A 219 12.83 8.33 17.67
CA ILE A 219 11.50 8.56 18.25
C ILE A 219 10.83 7.23 18.56
N CYS A 220 10.72 6.32 17.58
CA CYS A 220 10.08 5.03 17.77
C CYS A 220 10.79 4.18 18.84
N ARG A 221 12.13 4.17 18.84
CA ARG A 221 12.95 3.44 19.85
C ARG A 221 12.74 3.96 21.27
N ARG A 222 12.72 5.28 21.48
CA ARG A 222 12.46 5.90 22.80
C ARG A 222 11.10 5.50 23.38
N HIS A 223 10.13 5.26 22.51
CA HIS A 223 8.76 4.91 22.89
C HIS A 223 8.46 3.40 22.75
N HIS A 224 9.48 2.56 22.46
CA HIS A 224 9.34 1.12 22.25
C HIS A 224 8.30 0.74 21.19
N ILE A 225 8.26 1.48 20.08
CA ILE A 225 7.35 1.26 18.95
C ILE A 225 8.12 0.58 17.84
N LEU A 226 7.65 -0.60 17.40
CA LEU A 226 8.20 -1.33 16.25
C LEU A 226 7.89 -0.53 14.97
N ILE A 227 8.86 -0.47 14.05
CA ILE A 227 8.65 0.12 12.71
C ILE A 227 8.36 -0.99 11.72
N VAL A 228 7.35 -0.81 10.87
CA VAL A 228 7.06 -1.66 9.71
C VAL A 228 7.34 -0.87 8.45
N GLU A 229 8.50 -1.14 7.85
CA GLU A 229 8.99 -0.50 6.63
C GLU A 229 8.51 -1.27 5.41
N ASP A 230 7.49 -0.77 4.69
CA ASP A 230 7.00 -1.36 3.44
C ASP A 230 7.66 -0.67 2.25
N ASN A 231 8.50 -1.41 1.52
CA ASN A 231 9.38 -0.84 0.50
C ASN A 231 9.27 -1.53 -0.87
N PRO A 232 8.11 -1.46 -1.53
CA PRO A 232 7.92 -2.09 -2.83
C PRO A 232 8.57 -1.32 -4.00
N TYR A 233 8.96 -0.07 -3.81
CA TYR A 233 9.43 0.83 -4.86
C TYR A 233 10.91 1.22 -4.74
N GLY A 234 11.64 0.84 -3.69
CA GLY A 234 12.97 1.34 -3.38
C GLY A 234 14.00 1.22 -4.50
N LEU A 235 13.85 0.21 -5.37
CA LEU A 235 14.70 0.03 -6.56
C LEU A 235 14.22 0.78 -7.81
N LEU A 236 13.13 1.56 -7.74
CA LEU A 236 12.53 2.26 -8.89
C LEU A 236 12.78 3.77 -8.89
N GLY A 237 13.90 4.21 -8.32
CA GLY A 237 14.40 5.58 -8.48
C GLY A 237 14.88 5.81 -9.91
N PHE A 238 14.40 6.86 -10.59
CA PHE A 238 14.59 7.05 -12.04
C PHE A 238 16.04 7.27 -12.43
N GLU A 239 16.84 7.91 -11.58
CA GLU A 239 18.27 8.12 -11.79
C GLU A 239 19.14 6.99 -11.22
N GLY A 240 18.51 5.90 -10.77
CA GLY A 240 19.20 4.78 -10.14
C GLY A 240 19.55 4.98 -8.67
N GLN A 241 19.08 6.09 -8.08
CA GLN A 241 19.27 6.37 -6.65
C GLN A 241 18.54 5.33 -5.79
N THR A 242 19.17 4.99 -4.68
CA THR A 242 18.60 4.19 -3.60
C THR A 242 18.80 4.94 -2.28
N TYR A 243 17.94 4.67 -1.32
CA TYR A 243 17.97 5.31 -0.02
C TYR A 243 18.28 4.28 1.06
N THR A 244 18.93 4.73 2.14
CA THR A 244 19.31 3.84 3.25
C THR A 244 18.06 3.31 3.95
N ALA A 245 17.80 2.01 3.86
CA ALA A 245 16.64 1.41 4.53
C ALA A 245 16.66 1.64 6.04
N LEU A 246 15.52 1.87 6.66
CA LEU A 246 15.39 1.98 8.12
C LEU A 246 15.88 0.68 8.78
N LYS A 247 15.62 -0.47 8.14
CA LYS A 247 16.12 -1.77 8.56
C LYS A 247 17.64 -1.83 8.67
N THR A 248 18.36 -1.17 7.78
CA THR A 248 19.84 -1.09 7.84
C THR A 248 20.32 -0.29 9.04
N LEU A 249 19.60 0.80 9.38
CA LEU A 249 19.96 1.67 10.50
C LEU A 249 19.53 1.12 11.85
N ALA A 250 18.47 0.31 11.90
CA ALA A 250 17.89 -0.22 13.13
C ALA A 250 17.39 -1.67 12.96
N PRO A 251 18.30 -2.65 12.83
CA PRO A 251 17.95 -4.04 12.49
C PRO A 251 17.04 -4.71 13.52
N ASP A 252 17.09 -4.30 14.78
CA ASP A 252 16.30 -4.89 15.87
C ASP A 252 14.96 -4.19 16.11
N ASP A 253 14.74 -3.01 15.52
CA ASP A 253 13.55 -2.19 15.72
C ASP A 253 12.64 -2.14 14.48
N VAL A 254 13.06 -2.76 13.35
CA VAL A 254 12.36 -2.67 12.06
C VAL A 254 12.00 -4.04 11.52
N VAL A 255 10.75 -4.20 11.09
CA VAL A 255 10.30 -5.25 10.17
C VAL A 255 10.31 -4.65 8.77
N TYR A 256 11.22 -5.13 7.91
CA TYR A 256 11.31 -4.72 6.52
C TYR A 256 10.47 -5.64 5.64
N LEU A 257 9.72 -5.06 4.71
CA LEU A 257 8.88 -5.76 3.75
C LEU A 257 9.29 -5.40 2.32
N GLY A 258 9.54 -6.41 1.52
CA GLY A 258 9.88 -6.26 0.10
C GLY A 258 8.98 -7.07 -0.82
N SER A 259 9.02 -6.79 -2.12
CA SER A 259 8.15 -7.46 -3.08
C SER A 259 8.74 -7.48 -4.50
N PHE A 260 8.59 -8.61 -5.20
CA PHE A 260 8.85 -8.68 -6.64
C PHE A 260 7.73 -8.07 -7.51
N SER A 261 6.63 -7.65 -6.90
CA SER A 261 5.46 -7.15 -7.64
C SER A 261 5.75 -5.93 -8.52
N LYS A 262 6.75 -5.11 -8.18
CA LYS A 262 7.05 -3.85 -8.89
C LYS A 262 8.35 -3.90 -9.71
N ILE A 263 9.24 -4.81 -9.37
CA ILE A 263 10.54 -4.98 -10.04
C ILE A 263 10.58 -6.20 -10.98
N PHE A 264 9.51 -7.02 -10.97
CA PHE A 264 9.35 -8.13 -11.91
C PHE A 264 7.87 -8.26 -12.34
N ALA A 265 7.06 -9.09 -11.66
CA ALA A 265 5.68 -9.32 -12.06
C ALA A 265 4.76 -9.60 -10.84
N PRO A 266 3.66 -8.85 -10.69
CA PRO A 266 2.78 -8.99 -9.53
C PRO A 266 1.99 -10.31 -9.51
N GLY A 267 1.80 -10.95 -10.66
CA GLY A 267 1.04 -12.20 -10.81
C GLY A 267 1.65 -13.39 -10.09
N TYR A 268 2.95 -13.41 -9.86
CA TYR A 268 3.64 -14.48 -9.11
C TYR A 268 3.34 -14.46 -7.62
N ARG A 269 2.87 -13.34 -7.09
CA ARG A 269 2.55 -13.19 -5.66
C ARG A 269 3.70 -13.57 -4.73
N VAL A 270 4.91 -13.06 -4.99
CA VAL A 270 6.09 -13.28 -4.16
C VAL A 270 6.57 -11.96 -3.56
N GLY A 271 6.68 -11.93 -2.26
CA GLY A 271 7.29 -10.90 -1.45
C GLY A 271 8.11 -11.53 -0.33
N TRP A 272 8.63 -10.71 0.57
CA TRP A 272 9.40 -11.20 1.71
C TRP A 272 9.34 -10.22 2.88
N ALA A 273 9.70 -10.75 4.05
CA ALA A 273 9.93 -9.98 5.25
C ALA A 273 11.28 -10.32 5.87
N VAL A 274 11.91 -9.32 6.51
CA VAL A 274 13.08 -9.48 7.39
C VAL A 274 12.76 -8.79 8.71
N ALA A 275 12.63 -9.56 9.76
CA ALA A 275 12.17 -9.10 11.08
C ALA A 275 13.20 -9.40 12.17
N PRO A 276 13.11 -8.74 13.34
CA PRO A 276 13.85 -9.15 14.54
C PRO A 276 13.58 -10.63 14.85
N PRO A 277 14.56 -11.39 15.39
CA PRO A 277 14.46 -12.84 15.48
C PRO A 277 13.19 -13.38 16.15
N ALA A 278 12.78 -12.78 17.28
CA ALA A 278 11.58 -13.21 18.00
C ALA A 278 10.28 -12.95 17.20
N VAL A 279 10.22 -11.82 16.47
CA VAL A 279 9.09 -11.47 15.59
C VAL A 279 9.07 -12.42 14.39
N ARG A 280 10.23 -12.68 13.78
CA ARG A 280 10.38 -13.60 12.65
C ARG A 280 9.81 -14.99 12.96
N GLU A 281 10.16 -15.57 14.11
CA GLU A 281 9.65 -16.90 14.49
C GLU A 281 8.10 -16.91 14.62
N LYS A 282 7.51 -15.84 15.13
CA LYS A 282 6.05 -15.72 15.21
C LYS A 282 5.44 -15.54 13.80
N MET A 283 6.07 -14.74 12.94
CA MET A 283 5.60 -14.56 11.55
C MET A 283 5.60 -15.87 10.77
N LYS A 284 6.61 -16.73 10.96
CA LYS A 284 6.64 -18.06 10.33
C LYS A 284 5.43 -18.90 10.75
N LEU A 285 5.16 -18.98 12.04
CA LEU A 285 4.05 -19.76 12.58
C LEU A 285 2.68 -19.26 12.10
N ALA A 286 2.49 -17.94 12.09
CA ALA A 286 1.26 -17.31 11.58
C ALA A 286 1.08 -17.58 10.07
N SER A 287 2.15 -17.45 9.29
CA SER A 287 2.12 -17.75 7.85
C SER A 287 1.78 -19.22 7.60
N GLU A 288 2.38 -20.14 8.33
CA GLU A 288 2.07 -21.59 8.21
C GLU A 288 0.63 -21.89 8.59
N ALA A 289 0.09 -21.26 9.62
CA ALA A 289 -1.31 -21.42 10.02
C ALA A 289 -2.28 -20.89 8.95
N ALA A 290 -1.94 -19.79 8.27
CA ALA A 290 -2.80 -19.15 7.29
C ALA A 290 -2.79 -19.85 5.92
N ILE A 291 -1.59 -20.23 5.41
CA ILE A 291 -1.43 -20.70 4.03
C ILE A 291 -0.59 -21.98 3.87
N LEU A 292 -0.13 -22.57 4.96
CA LEU A 292 0.80 -23.70 5.03
C LEU A 292 2.19 -23.36 4.46
N CYS A 293 2.29 -22.92 3.22
CA CYS A 293 3.50 -22.41 2.59
C CYS A 293 3.15 -21.47 1.43
N PRO A 294 4.03 -20.50 1.09
CA PRO A 294 3.87 -19.72 -0.14
C PRO A 294 3.97 -20.60 -1.39
N SER A 295 3.36 -20.17 -2.50
CA SER A 295 3.37 -20.90 -3.77
C SER A 295 4.75 -21.35 -4.19
N SER A 296 5.01 -22.66 -4.20
CA SER A 296 6.28 -23.23 -4.66
C SER A 296 6.55 -22.87 -6.12
N VAL A 297 5.55 -22.99 -7.01
CA VAL A 297 5.69 -22.61 -8.43
C VAL A 297 6.10 -21.14 -8.57
N GLY A 298 5.46 -20.23 -7.83
CA GLY A 298 5.83 -18.80 -7.84
C GLY A 298 7.27 -18.57 -7.42
N GLN A 299 7.71 -19.23 -6.36
CA GLN A 299 9.09 -19.13 -5.85
C GLN A 299 10.12 -19.70 -6.83
N PHE A 300 9.87 -20.90 -7.39
CA PHE A 300 10.74 -21.50 -8.40
C PHE A 300 10.84 -20.63 -9.65
N SER A 301 9.73 -20.03 -10.10
CA SER A 301 9.71 -19.13 -11.26
C SER A 301 10.53 -17.87 -11.02
N ILE A 302 10.41 -17.23 -9.84
CA ILE A 302 11.23 -16.06 -9.49
C ILE A 302 12.71 -16.45 -9.37
N SER A 303 13.02 -17.55 -8.68
CA SER A 303 14.40 -18.04 -8.54
C SER A 303 15.03 -18.32 -9.91
N MET A 304 14.33 -18.99 -10.81
CA MET A 304 14.74 -19.23 -12.18
C MET A 304 14.96 -17.92 -12.94
N TYR A 305 14.06 -16.93 -12.79
CA TYR A 305 14.24 -15.62 -13.41
C TYR A 305 15.51 -14.94 -12.92
N LEU A 306 15.75 -14.90 -11.62
CA LEU A 306 16.95 -14.30 -11.05
C LEU A 306 18.25 -15.00 -11.44
N ASP A 307 18.22 -16.32 -11.68
CA ASP A 307 19.38 -17.08 -12.12
C ASP A 307 19.68 -16.97 -13.63
N GLN A 308 18.66 -16.81 -14.48
CA GLN A 308 18.82 -16.97 -15.94
C GLN A 308 18.64 -15.68 -16.75
N PHE A 309 18.16 -14.60 -16.11
CA PHE A 309 17.91 -13.33 -16.80
C PHE A 309 18.75 -12.22 -16.17
N ASP A 310 19.05 -11.19 -16.96
CA ASP A 310 19.66 -9.98 -16.45
C ASP A 310 18.57 -9.10 -15.79
N TRP A 311 18.14 -9.52 -14.60
CA TRP A 311 17.11 -8.82 -13.85
C TRP A 311 17.54 -7.42 -13.38
N LYS A 312 18.87 -7.19 -13.25
CA LYS A 312 19.38 -5.85 -12.91
C LYS A 312 19.20 -4.89 -14.07
N GLN A 313 19.47 -5.33 -15.29
CA GLN A 313 19.19 -4.53 -16.49
C GLN A 313 17.69 -4.30 -16.66
N GLN A 314 16.84 -5.29 -16.35
CA GLN A 314 15.40 -5.13 -16.41
C GLN A 314 14.90 -4.04 -15.45
N ILE A 315 15.50 -3.89 -14.26
CA ILE A 315 15.18 -2.78 -13.35
C ILE A 315 15.58 -1.44 -13.96
N VAL A 316 16.74 -1.35 -14.64
CA VAL A 316 17.17 -0.14 -15.36
C VAL A 316 16.17 0.22 -16.46
N ASP A 317 15.73 -0.78 -17.24
CA ASP A 317 14.75 -0.58 -18.31
C ASP A 317 13.40 -0.10 -17.75
N PHE A 318 12.94 -0.67 -16.65
CA PHE A 318 11.74 -0.22 -15.96
C PHE A 318 11.85 1.22 -15.43
N ARG A 319 12.99 1.62 -14.87
CA ARG A 319 13.24 2.99 -14.44
C ARG A 319 13.10 3.97 -15.59
N ALA A 320 13.75 3.70 -16.73
CA ALA A 320 13.67 4.54 -17.91
C ALA A 320 12.23 4.66 -18.45
N MET A 321 11.51 3.54 -18.55
CA MET A 321 10.13 3.50 -18.99
C MET A 321 9.20 4.30 -18.06
N TYR A 322 9.34 4.16 -16.74
CA TYR A 322 8.51 4.90 -15.79
C TYR A 322 8.88 6.38 -15.71
N GLN A 323 10.14 6.74 -15.92
CA GLN A 323 10.57 8.12 -16.02
C GLN A 323 9.91 8.84 -17.20
N GLU A 324 9.93 8.23 -18.40
CA GLU A 324 9.26 8.77 -19.58
C GLU A 324 7.76 9.02 -19.31
N ARG A 325 7.09 8.08 -18.65
CA ARG A 325 5.68 8.20 -18.31
C ARG A 325 5.40 9.25 -17.23
N ARG A 326 6.28 9.36 -16.22
CA ARG A 326 6.23 10.44 -15.23
C ARG A 326 6.36 11.79 -15.91
N ASP A 327 7.31 11.95 -16.83
CA ASP A 327 7.56 13.22 -17.54
C ASP A 327 6.34 13.59 -18.42
N ALA A 328 5.72 12.62 -19.08
CA ALA A 328 4.47 12.84 -19.81
C ALA A 328 3.33 13.29 -18.89
N MET A 329 3.21 12.69 -17.69
CA MET A 329 2.20 13.07 -16.69
C MET A 329 2.43 14.49 -16.20
N VAL A 330 3.65 14.83 -15.78
CA VAL A 330 4.00 16.15 -15.25
C VAL A 330 3.79 17.22 -16.30
N SER A 331 4.32 17.02 -17.52
CA SER A 331 4.12 17.97 -18.63
C SER A 331 2.62 18.17 -18.96
N ALA A 332 1.81 17.12 -18.91
CA ALA A 332 0.38 17.26 -19.13
C ALA A 332 -0.34 17.99 -17.99
N LEU A 333 0.09 17.80 -16.75
CA LEU A 333 -0.43 18.56 -15.60
C LEU A 333 -0.09 20.03 -15.70
N GLU A 334 1.14 20.39 -16.06
CA GLU A 334 1.57 21.77 -16.29
C GLU A 334 0.76 22.46 -17.38
N GLU A 335 0.47 21.75 -18.47
CA GLU A 335 -0.28 22.31 -19.60
C GLU A 335 -1.78 22.43 -19.35
N PHE A 336 -2.39 21.39 -18.80
CA PHE A 336 -3.86 21.29 -18.73
C PHE A 336 -4.47 21.62 -17.36
N LEU A 337 -3.67 21.54 -16.27
CA LEU A 337 -4.13 21.73 -14.89
C LEU A 337 -3.21 22.68 -14.09
N PRO A 338 -2.79 23.85 -14.64
CA PRO A 338 -1.86 24.76 -13.96
C PRO A 338 -2.41 25.36 -12.65
N MET A 339 -3.73 25.21 -12.40
CA MET A 339 -4.39 25.63 -11.17
C MET A 339 -4.28 24.61 -10.03
N CYS A 340 -3.83 23.39 -10.31
CA CYS A 340 -3.58 22.35 -9.32
C CYS A 340 -2.12 22.41 -8.84
N HIS A 341 -1.80 21.71 -7.77
CA HIS A 341 -0.44 21.59 -7.27
C HIS A 341 -0.07 20.10 -7.08
N TRP A 342 1.22 19.80 -7.22
CA TRP A 342 1.74 18.43 -7.06
C TRP A 342 3.24 18.45 -6.80
N ASN A 343 3.74 17.37 -6.19
CA ASN A 343 5.19 17.09 -6.17
C ASN A 343 5.57 16.28 -7.41
N VAL A 344 6.77 16.55 -7.96
CA VAL A 344 7.35 15.73 -9.02
C VAL A 344 8.07 14.55 -8.40
N PRO A 345 7.60 13.30 -8.59
CA PRO A 345 8.25 12.15 -7.97
C PRO A 345 9.55 11.78 -8.69
N ASP A 346 10.56 11.39 -7.91
CA ASP A 346 11.86 10.92 -8.41
C ASP A 346 11.90 9.40 -8.66
N GLY A 347 10.78 8.71 -8.46
CA GLY A 347 10.63 7.27 -8.63
C GLY A 347 9.21 6.80 -8.36
N GLY A 348 9.01 5.49 -8.35
CA GLY A 348 7.71 4.89 -8.09
C GLY A 348 6.69 5.08 -9.21
N PHE A 349 5.40 5.22 -8.87
CA PHE A 349 4.29 5.08 -9.82
C PHE A 349 3.27 6.22 -9.81
N TYR A 350 3.37 7.19 -8.87
CA TYR A 350 2.24 8.06 -8.54
C TYR A 350 2.60 9.52 -8.47
N VAL A 351 1.64 10.35 -8.90
CA VAL A 351 1.60 11.78 -8.60
C VAL A 351 0.39 12.04 -7.71
N TRP A 352 0.61 12.76 -6.62
CA TRP A 352 -0.41 13.23 -5.70
C TRP A 352 -0.76 14.66 -6.07
N VAL A 353 -2.01 14.86 -6.50
CA VAL A 353 -2.46 16.15 -7.03
C VAL A 353 -3.43 16.79 -6.04
N GLY A 354 -3.13 17.99 -5.61
CA GLY A 354 -4.03 18.86 -4.86
C GLY A 354 -4.87 19.70 -5.82
N LEU A 355 -6.18 19.69 -5.57
CA LEU A 355 -7.17 20.45 -6.32
C LEU A 355 -7.28 21.88 -5.77
N PRO A 356 -7.79 22.83 -6.57
CA PRO A 356 -8.19 24.13 -6.07
C PRO A 356 -9.22 24.04 -4.95
N ASP A 357 -9.21 25.02 -4.04
CA ASP A 357 -10.10 25.09 -2.89
C ASP A 357 -11.58 24.94 -3.27
N GLY A 358 -12.30 24.16 -2.49
CA GLY A 358 -13.73 23.93 -2.65
C GLY A 358 -14.10 22.79 -3.61
N LEU A 359 -13.14 22.19 -4.34
CA LEU A 359 -13.37 21.01 -5.11
C LEU A 359 -13.21 19.73 -4.25
N ASP A 360 -14.01 18.70 -4.59
CA ASP A 360 -13.99 17.40 -3.93
C ASP A 360 -13.73 16.29 -4.95
N ALA A 361 -12.55 15.66 -4.87
CA ALA A 361 -12.13 14.60 -5.77
C ALA A 361 -13.08 13.40 -5.75
N LYS A 362 -13.74 13.12 -4.63
CA LYS A 362 -14.70 12.02 -4.53
C LYS A 362 -15.99 12.34 -5.27
N ASP A 363 -16.50 13.54 -5.10
CA ASP A 363 -17.73 13.99 -5.78
C ASP A 363 -17.53 14.22 -7.29
N MET A 364 -16.30 14.54 -7.71
CA MET A 364 -15.92 14.67 -9.12
C MET A 364 -15.80 13.33 -9.85
N LEU A 365 -15.49 12.24 -9.13
CA LEU A 365 -15.13 10.94 -9.74
C LEU A 365 -16.20 10.39 -10.72
N PRO A 366 -17.52 10.43 -10.45
CA PRO A 366 -18.52 9.98 -11.42
C PRO A 366 -18.47 10.76 -12.75
N ARG A 367 -18.19 12.06 -12.70
CA ARG A 367 -18.07 12.93 -13.90
C ARG A 367 -16.78 12.61 -14.67
N ALA A 368 -15.68 12.34 -13.98
CA ALA A 368 -14.44 11.90 -14.61
C ALA A 368 -14.62 10.57 -15.33
N VAL A 369 -15.30 9.60 -14.72
CA VAL A 369 -15.64 8.32 -15.35
C VAL A 369 -16.52 8.51 -16.59
N THR A 370 -17.49 9.42 -16.53
CA THR A 370 -18.33 9.77 -17.70
C THR A 370 -17.51 10.45 -18.80
N SER A 371 -16.45 11.17 -18.42
CA SER A 371 -15.48 11.78 -19.34
C SER A 371 -14.37 10.79 -19.76
N LEU A 372 -14.54 9.49 -19.47
CA LEU A 372 -13.64 8.39 -19.85
C LEU A 372 -12.23 8.52 -19.29
N VAL A 373 -12.11 9.05 -18.07
CA VAL A 373 -10.88 9.04 -17.29
C VAL A 373 -11.15 8.58 -15.85
N ALA A 374 -10.24 7.79 -15.27
CA ALA A 374 -10.36 7.29 -13.91
C ALA A 374 -9.13 7.63 -13.09
N TYR A 375 -9.32 8.05 -11.84
CA TYR A 375 -8.29 8.30 -10.81
C TYR A 375 -8.73 7.72 -9.47
N VAL A 376 -7.90 7.78 -8.45
CA VAL A 376 -8.31 7.44 -7.07
C VAL A 376 -8.46 8.71 -6.26
N SER A 377 -9.65 8.90 -5.64
CA SER A 377 -9.88 10.02 -4.71
C SER A 377 -8.95 9.93 -3.50
N GLY A 378 -8.47 11.07 -3.05
CA GLY A 378 -7.60 11.15 -1.87
C GLY A 378 -8.22 10.55 -0.61
N THR A 379 -9.55 10.58 -0.50
CA THR A 379 -10.27 10.00 0.66
C THR A 379 -9.97 8.52 0.88
N ALA A 380 -9.58 7.77 -0.16
CA ALA A 380 -9.24 6.36 -0.06
C ALA A 380 -7.97 6.08 0.76
N PHE A 381 -7.10 7.09 0.93
CA PHE A 381 -5.79 6.97 1.58
C PHE A 381 -5.78 7.50 3.01
N TYR A 382 -6.95 7.84 3.54
CA TYR A 382 -7.14 8.28 4.92
C TYR A 382 -8.06 7.34 5.68
N ALA A 383 -7.70 7.05 6.93
CA ALA A 383 -8.54 6.25 7.81
C ALA A 383 -9.92 6.90 7.98
N GLY A 384 -10.97 6.10 7.82
CA GLY A 384 -12.35 6.59 7.86
C GLY A 384 -12.82 7.34 6.62
N GLY A 385 -11.97 7.62 5.63
CA GLY A 385 -12.35 8.19 4.33
C GLY A 385 -12.95 9.60 4.36
N ARG A 386 -12.58 10.41 5.34
CA ARG A 386 -13.13 11.78 5.54
C ARG A 386 -12.18 12.88 5.08
N ALA A 387 -10.88 12.71 5.31
CA ALA A 387 -9.83 13.65 4.88
C ALA A 387 -9.40 13.39 3.42
N GLY A 388 -8.62 14.29 2.83
CA GLY A 388 -8.05 14.15 1.48
C GLY A 388 -9.06 14.36 0.35
N ARG A 389 -10.18 15.05 0.60
CA ARG A 389 -11.20 15.36 -0.41
C ARG A 389 -10.68 16.27 -1.50
N GLU A 390 -9.79 17.16 -1.14
CA GLU A 390 -9.10 18.12 -2.00
C GLU A 390 -7.95 17.49 -2.82
N HIS A 391 -7.72 16.19 -2.69
CA HIS A 391 -6.62 15.50 -3.38
C HIS A 391 -7.11 14.34 -4.23
N LEU A 392 -6.30 14.00 -5.24
CA LEU A 392 -6.44 12.78 -6.01
C LEU A 392 -5.07 12.17 -6.34
N ARG A 393 -5.03 10.85 -6.51
CA ARG A 393 -3.83 10.14 -6.95
C ARG A 393 -3.95 9.78 -8.43
N LEU A 394 -2.95 10.19 -9.20
CA LEU A 394 -2.73 9.76 -10.58
C LEU A 394 -1.61 8.73 -10.64
N SER A 395 -1.82 7.67 -11.41
CA SER A 395 -0.81 6.65 -11.69
C SER A 395 -0.36 6.74 -13.15
N PHE A 396 0.96 6.77 -13.34
CA PHE A 396 1.58 6.77 -14.66
C PHE A 396 2.19 5.40 -15.04
N CYS A 397 2.08 4.39 -14.19
CA CYS A 397 2.84 3.15 -14.36
C CYS A 397 2.33 2.24 -15.50
N TYR A 398 1.08 2.32 -15.90
CA TYR A 398 0.48 1.40 -16.88
C TYR A 398 0.22 2.04 -18.26
N PRO A 399 -0.44 3.21 -18.38
CA PRO A 399 -0.78 3.78 -19.68
C PRO A 399 0.46 4.25 -20.45
N GLU A 400 0.37 4.27 -21.76
CA GLU A 400 1.41 4.84 -22.63
C GLU A 400 1.42 6.40 -22.49
N PRO A 401 2.55 7.08 -22.80
CA PRO A 401 2.66 8.53 -22.63
C PRO A 401 1.54 9.35 -23.32
N ALA A 402 1.12 8.94 -24.51
CA ALA A 402 0.01 9.59 -25.23
C ALA A 402 -1.33 9.44 -24.50
N ASP A 403 -1.60 8.26 -23.93
CA ASP A 403 -2.82 8.01 -23.16
C ASP A 403 -2.81 8.78 -21.84
N ILE A 404 -1.64 8.89 -21.17
CA ILE A 404 -1.48 9.72 -19.98
C ILE A 404 -1.87 11.15 -20.27
N ARG A 405 -1.32 11.73 -21.34
CA ARG A 405 -1.62 13.10 -21.76
C ARG A 405 -3.11 13.30 -22.04
N GLU A 406 -3.73 12.37 -22.77
CA GLU A 406 -5.16 12.40 -23.07
C GLU A 406 -6.00 12.26 -21.78
N GLY A 407 -5.61 11.39 -20.87
CA GLY A 407 -6.28 11.23 -19.57
C GLY A 407 -6.26 12.53 -18.74
N VAL A 408 -5.11 13.19 -18.64
CA VAL A 408 -4.99 14.48 -17.95
C VAL A 408 -5.81 15.57 -18.67
N ARG A 409 -5.81 15.61 -19.99
CA ARG A 409 -6.66 16.53 -20.78
C ARG A 409 -8.17 16.31 -20.50
N ARG A 410 -8.63 15.05 -20.42
CA ARG A 410 -10.03 14.75 -20.06
C ARG A 410 -10.34 15.19 -18.63
N LEU A 411 -9.42 14.93 -17.70
CA LEU A 411 -9.56 15.33 -16.30
C LEU A 411 -9.65 16.86 -16.17
N SER A 412 -8.85 17.61 -16.94
CA SER A 412 -8.87 19.07 -16.89
C SER A 412 -10.24 19.65 -17.28
N GLY A 413 -10.93 19.05 -18.24
CA GLY A 413 -12.30 19.44 -18.60
C GLY A 413 -13.29 19.25 -17.44
N VAL A 414 -13.09 18.23 -16.60
CA VAL A 414 -13.93 18.03 -15.40
C VAL A 414 -13.61 19.06 -14.33
N VAL A 415 -12.32 19.25 -14.02
CA VAL A 415 -11.86 20.22 -13.01
C VAL A 415 -12.31 21.64 -13.36
N THR A 416 -12.10 22.07 -14.62
CA THR A 416 -12.49 23.41 -15.07
C THR A 416 -14.01 23.62 -14.94
N ARG A 417 -14.80 22.65 -15.38
CA ARG A 417 -16.26 22.73 -15.29
C ARG A 417 -16.74 22.82 -13.84
N ASP A 418 -16.16 22.04 -12.95
CA ASP A 418 -16.53 22.05 -11.53
C ASP A 418 -16.13 23.37 -10.86
N LEU A 419 -14.98 23.95 -11.23
CA LEU A 419 -14.58 25.31 -10.81
C LEU A 419 -15.55 26.40 -11.31
N GLU A 420 -15.98 26.32 -12.56
CA GLU A 420 -16.99 27.24 -13.12
C GLU A 420 -18.31 27.15 -12.32
N LEU A 421 -18.77 25.95 -12.01
CA LEU A 421 -19.96 25.73 -11.22
C LEU A 421 -19.79 26.28 -9.78
N LEU A 422 -18.64 26.03 -9.16
CA LEU A 422 -18.32 26.56 -7.85
C LEU A 422 -18.33 28.10 -7.83
N ASN A 423 -17.78 28.73 -8.85
CA ASN A 423 -17.75 30.19 -8.98
C ASN A 423 -19.15 30.80 -9.22
N LEU A 424 -20.05 30.10 -9.90
CA LEU A 424 -21.39 30.55 -10.21
C LEU A 424 -22.37 30.34 -9.06
N PHE A 425 -22.27 29.26 -8.33
CA PHE A 425 -23.27 28.82 -7.35
C PHE A 425 -22.75 28.78 -5.91
N GLY A 426 -21.46 29.03 -5.69
CA GLY A 426 -20.82 28.84 -4.39
C GLY A 426 -20.57 27.36 -4.06
N PRO A 427 -19.97 27.06 -2.91
CA PRO A 427 -19.64 25.69 -2.51
C PRO A 427 -20.92 24.84 -2.40
N THR A 428 -20.96 23.75 -3.12
CA THR A 428 -22.10 22.80 -3.16
C THR A 428 -22.28 22.05 -1.83
N HIS A 429 -21.31 22.14 -0.94
CA HIS A 429 -21.36 21.59 0.43
C HIS A 429 -21.03 22.67 1.44
N SER A 430 -21.87 22.79 2.48
CA SER A 430 -21.50 23.58 3.67
C SER A 430 -20.21 22.99 4.25
N PRO A 431 -19.25 23.83 4.63
CA PRO A 431 -18.04 23.33 5.27
C PRO A 431 -18.46 22.58 6.54
N HIS A 432 -18.24 21.26 6.57
CA HIS A 432 -18.29 20.55 7.85
C HIS A 432 -17.21 21.15 8.73
N PRO A 433 -17.52 21.51 9.99
CA PRO A 433 -16.52 22.03 10.89
C PRO A 433 -15.41 20.96 10.99
N SER A 434 -14.22 21.33 10.54
CA SER A 434 -13.00 20.56 10.75
C SER A 434 -12.73 20.56 12.25
N GLU A 435 -13.06 19.48 12.94
CA GLU A 435 -12.51 19.25 14.27
C GLU A 435 -10.99 19.07 14.13
N GLY A 436 -10.28 20.15 14.35
CA GLY A 436 -8.95 20.23 14.92
C GLY A 436 -7.82 19.40 14.28
N VAL A 437 -7.65 19.42 12.95
CA VAL A 437 -6.35 19.11 12.35
C VAL A 437 -5.97 20.35 11.53
N HIS A 438 -5.13 21.21 12.10
CA HIS A 438 -4.51 22.29 11.35
C HIS A 438 -3.64 21.69 10.26
N ALA A 439 -4.08 21.80 9.01
CA ALA A 439 -3.21 21.67 7.86
C ALA A 439 -2.21 22.85 7.90
N PRO A 440 -0.91 22.63 7.64
CA PRO A 440 0.02 23.74 7.48
C PRO A 440 -0.43 24.63 6.31
N ALA A 441 -0.16 25.94 6.42
CA ALA A 441 -0.48 26.94 5.42
C ALA A 441 0.12 26.59 4.03
N PRO A 442 -0.52 27.02 2.92
CA PRO A 442 -0.15 26.59 1.55
C PRO A 442 1.26 26.99 1.09
N ASP A 443 2.01 27.74 1.85
CA ASP A 443 3.37 28.20 1.50
C ASP A 443 4.50 27.23 1.94
N GLN A 444 4.17 25.99 2.39
CA GLN A 444 5.16 25.02 2.89
C GLN A 444 5.01 23.60 2.31
N ILE A 445 4.38 23.48 1.14
CA ILE A 445 4.34 22.19 0.42
C ILE A 445 5.04 22.33 -0.92
#